data_23616bb23d30ee9b9de767fd23a1d479
#
_entry.id   23616bb23d30ee9b9de767fd23a1d479
#
_cell.length_a   1.000
_cell.length_b   1.000
_cell.length_c   1.000
_cell.angle_alpha   90.00
_cell.angle_beta   90.00
_cell.angle_gamma   90.00
#
_symmetry.space_group_name_H-M   'P 1'
#
loop_
_entity.id
_entity.type
_entity.pdbx_description
1 polymer ?
#
loop_
_entity_poly.entity_id
_entity_poly.type
_entity_poly.pdbx_seq_one_letter_code
_entity_poly.pdbx_strand_id
1 'polypeptide(L)'
;MKMWVASAFSVAMVGAGVLAPIPVAVAQPDQDQVFFDELEQQGVHPDYDKQICGSIKCESLRTLLVQEGHAVCVALADSPRLVPASVIANLEVPPDQAHAIINASRHAYCPQLPDPYSLAP
;
A
#
# COMPACT_ATOMS: atom_id res chain seq x y z
N MET A 1 5.05 -29.43 -39.81
CA MET A 1 4.75 -29.00 -39.57
C MET A 1 4.06 -28.55 -39.17
N LYS A 2 3.93 -28.64 -38.75
CA LYS A 2 3.25 -28.24 -38.42
C LYS A 2 2.59 -28.11 -37.66
N MET A 3 2.59 -28.46 -37.38
CA MET A 3 1.94 -28.40 -36.76
C MET A 3 1.58 -28.05 -36.03
N TRP A 4 1.71 -28.11 -35.92
CA TRP A 4 1.29 -27.81 -35.30
C TRP A 4 0.78 -27.47 -34.48
N VAL A 5 0.86 -27.70 -34.45
CA VAL A 5 0.32 -27.37 -33.77
C VAL A 5 -0.17 -27.06 -32.97
N ALA A 6 -0.13 -27.39 -33.07
CA ALA A 6 -0.60 -27.07 -32.37
C ALA A 6 -1.04 -26.70 -31.58
N SER A 7 -0.97 -26.83 -31.65
CA SER A 7 -1.37 -26.42 -30.95
C SER A 7 -1.91 -26.01 -30.19
N ALA A 8 -1.93 -26.24 -30.26
CA ALA A 8 -2.47 -25.80 -29.65
C ALA A 8 -3.04 -25.57 -28.84
N PHE A 9 -3.07 -25.78 -28.83
CA PHE A 9 -3.74 -25.56 -28.12
C PHE A 9 -3.96 -25.24 -27.14
N SER A 10 -3.70 -25.36 -27.24
CA SER A 10 -4.04 -25.03 -26.56
C SER A 10 -4.46 -24.69 -25.79
N VAL A 11 -4.51 -24.97 -25.83
CA VAL A 11 -5.08 -24.55 -25.19
C VAL A 11 -5.55 -24.31 -24.46
N ALA A 12 -5.59 -24.59 -24.57
CA ALA A 12 -6.14 -24.33 -24.07
C ALA A 12 -6.56 -24.26 -23.39
N MET A 13 -6.65 -24.59 -23.31
CA MET A 13 -7.12 -24.46 -22.77
C MET A 13 -7.31 -24.10 -22.01
N VAL A 14 -7.01 -24.25 -21.92
CA VAL A 14 -7.25 -23.87 -21.28
C VAL A 14 -7.58 -23.49 -20.62
N GLY A 15 -7.67 -23.68 -20.60
CA GLY A 15 -8.08 -23.45 -20.16
C GLY A 15 -8.33 -23.26 -19.36
N ALA A 16 -8.20 -23.76 -19.26
CA ALA A 16 -8.53 -23.74 -18.39
C ALA A 16 -8.58 -22.88 -17.69
N GLY A 17 -8.52 -22.55 -17.90
CA GLY A 17 -8.65 -21.79 -17.38
C GLY A 17 -8.68 -21.44 -16.34
N VAL A 18 -8.23 -21.70 -16.28
CA VAL A 18 -8.28 -21.53 -15.28
C VAL A 18 -8.56 -20.36 -14.68
N LEU A 19 -8.88 -20.00 -14.57
CA LEU A 19 -9.29 -19.15 -13.87
C LEU A 19 -8.61 -18.63 -12.86
N ALA A 20 -7.77 -19.05 -12.65
CA ALA A 20 -6.89 -18.76 -11.61
C ALA A 20 -6.51 -17.31 -11.44
N PRO A 21 -6.47 -16.51 -12.41
CA PRO A 21 -6.10 -15.11 -12.20
C PRO A 21 -6.99 -14.37 -11.25
N ILE A 22 -8.12 -14.89 -10.99
CA ILE A 22 -9.03 -14.26 -10.07
C ILE A 22 -8.45 -13.98 -8.70
N PRO A 23 -7.69 -14.91 -8.10
CA PRO A 23 -7.13 -14.67 -6.79
C PRO A 23 -6.22 -13.45 -6.73
N VAL A 24 -5.58 -13.13 -7.82
CA VAL A 24 -4.68 -11.99 -7.83
C VAL A 24 -5.42 -10.68 -7.53
N ALA A 25 -6.60 -10.53 -8.09
CA ALA A 25 -7.38 -9.32 -7.86
C ALA A 25 -7.77 -9.16 -6.41
N VAL A 26 -7.95 -10.29 -5.71
CA VAL A 26 -8.34 -10.25 -4.31
C VAL A 26 -7.22 -9.79 -3.41
N ALA A 27 -5.98 -10.03 -3.80
CA ALA A 27 -4.85 -9.71 -2.96
C ALA A 27 -4.69 -8.22 -2.68
N GLN A 28 -5.09 -7.37 -3.62
CA GLN A 28 -4.91 -5.93 -3.46
C GLN A 28 -5.71 -5.34 -2.31
N PRO A 29 -7.00 -5.66 -2.17
CA PRO A 29 -7.77 -5.14 -1.03
C PRO A 29 -7.21 -5.58 0.31
N ASP A 30 -6.58 -6.74 0.37
CA ASP A 30 -6.03 -7.24 1.62
C ASP A 30 -4.90 -6.36 2.14
N GLN A 31 -4.11 -5.78 1.25
CA GLN A 31 -3.03 -4.89 1.68
C GLN A 31 -3.57 -3.64 2.35
N ASP A 32 -4.60 -3.06 1.78
CA ASP A 32 -5.24 -1.89 2.39
C ASP A 32 -5.83 -2.24 3.75
N GLN A 33 -6.44 -3.41 3.85
CA GLN A 33 -7.00 -3.83 5.13
C GLN A 33 -5.91 -4.01 6.18
N VAL A 34 -4.79 -4.60 5.80
CA VAL A 34 -3.64 -4.73 6.72
C VAL A 34 -3.20 -3.34 7.20
N PHE A 35 -3.13 -2.39 6.27
CA PHE A 35 -2.72 -1.03 6.60
C PHE A 35 -3.65 -0.41 7.65
N PHE A 36 -4.96 -0.47 7.42
CA PHE A 36 -5.91 0.11 8.35
C PHE A 36 -5.94 -0.62 9.68
N ASP A 37 -5.86 -1.95 9.66
CA ASP A 37 -5.84 -2.72 10.90
C ASP A 37 -4.61 -2.38 11.73
N GLU A 38 -3.48 -2.20 11.08
CA GLU A 38 -2.26 -1.84 11.79
C GLU A 38 -2.36 -0.46 12.43
N LEU A 39 -2.96 0.50 11.72
CA LEU A 39 -3.19 1.83 12.28
C LEU A 39 -4.03 1.73 13.55
N GLU A 40 -5.11 0.95 13.50
CA GLU A 40 -5.98 0.79 14.65
C GLU A 40 -5.27 0.15 15.81
N GLN A 41 -4.45 -0.86 15.54
CA GLN A 41 -3.69 -1.54 16.59
C GLN A 41 -2.70 -0.61 17.27
N GLN A 42 -2.22 0.38 16.55
CA GLN A 42 -1.25 1.33 17.10
C GLN A 42 -1.91 2.55 17.71
N GLY A 43 -3.23 2.53 17.83
CA GLY A 43 -3.96 3.59 18.51
C GLY A 43 -4.34 4.77 17.65
N VAL A 44 -4.20 4.65 16.34
CA VAL A 44 -4.60 5.70 15.40
C VAL A 44 -5.97 5.34 14.84
N HIS A 45 -6.95 6.19 15.10
CA HIS A 45 -8.34 5.93 14.73
C HIS A 45 -8.85 7.06 13.84
N PRO A 46 -8.49 7.08 12.56
CA PRO A 46 -8.90 8.18 11.69
C PRO A 46 -10.38 8.15 11.39
N ASP A 47 -10.92 9.32 11.08
CA ASP A 47 -12.27 9.40 10.53
C ASP A 47 -12.15 9.14 9.03
N TYR A 48 -12.21 7.89 8.64
CA TYR A 48 -11.90 7.46 7.27
C TYR A 48 -12.81 8.07 6.22
N ASP A 49 -14.03 8.40 6.61
CA ASP A 49 -15.00 8.92 5.66
C ASP A 49 -14.98 10.44 5.56
N LYS A 50 -14.14 11.09 6.36
CA LYS A 50 -14.01 12.54 6.30
C LYS A 50 -13.54 12.95 4.92
N GLN A 51 -14.20 13.97 4.37
CA GLN A 51 -13.82 14.50 3.05
C GLN A 51 -12.80 15.60 3.21
N ILE A 52 -11.69 15.47 2.50
CA ILE A 52 -10.63 16.46 2.48
C ILE A 52 -10.68 17.10 1.11
N CYS A 53 -10.92 18.39 1.08
CA CYS A 53 -11.16 19.10 -0.18
C CYS A 53 -9.97 19.99 -0.52
N GLY A 54 -9.46 19.83 -1.74
CA GLY A 54 -8.52 20.77 -2.32
C GLY A 54 -9.27 21.80 -3.14
N SER A 55 -8.54 22.50 -3.99
CA SER A 55 -9.15 23.53 -4.83
C SER A 55 -9.97 22.95 -5.98
N ILE A 56 -9.74 21.69 -6.33
CA ILE A 56 -10.36 21.08 -7.51
C ILE A 56 -11.33 19.97 -7.11
N LYS A 57 -10.97 19.15 -6.15
CA LYS A 57 -11.79 17.99 -5.80
C LYS A 57 -11.67 17.68 -4.32
N CYS A 58 -12.59 16.84 -3.85
CA CYS A 58 -12.57 16.30 -2.50
C CYS A 58 -12.26 14.81 -2.58
N GLU A 59 -11.51 14.31 -1.59
CA GLU A 59 -11.23 12.88 -1.46
C GLU A 59 -11.43 12.48 -0.02
N SER A 60 -11.79 11.22 0.18
CA SER A 60 -11.92 10.72 1.55
C SER A 60 -10.55 10.60 2.20
N LEU A 61 -10.53 10.74 3.53
CA LEU A 61 -9.30 10.52 4.27
C LEU A 61 -8.76 9.11 4.04
N ARG A 62 -9.65 8.13 3.90
CA ARG A 62 -9.26 6.76 3.56
C ARG A 62 -8.38 6.71 2.32
N THR A 63 -8.81 7.37 1.25
CA THR A 63 -8.06 7.39 0.00
C THR A 63 -6.71 8.07 0.18
N LEU A 64 -6.69 9.19 0.88
CA LEU A 64 -5.44 9.92 1.09
C LEU A 64 -4.47 9.14 1.93
N LEU A 65 -4.95 8.41 2.93
CA LEU A 65 -4.07 7.57 3.76
C LEU A 65 -3.44 6.44 2.94
N VAL A 66 -4.21 5.80 2.05
CA VAL A 66 -3.65 4.77 1.20
C VAL A 66 -2.58 5.36 0.28
N GLN A 67 -2.85 6.52 -0.30
CA GLN A 67 -1.86 7.20 -1.13
C GLN A 67 -0.59 7.52 -0.34
N GLU A 68 -0.76 7.99 0.89
CA GLU A 68 0.38 8.28 1.75
C GLU A 68 1.16 7.01 2.08
N GLY A 69 0.44 5.91 2.34
CA GLY A 69 1.09 4.63 2.62
C GLY A 69 2.01 4.18 1.48
N HIS A 70 1.53 4.32 0.26
CA HIS A 70 2.36 3.97 -0.90
C HIS A 70 3.50 4.95 -1.08
N ALA A 71 3.26 6.24 -0.83
CA ALA A 71 4.31 7.25 -0.92
C ALA A 71 5.41 7.01 0.10
N VAL A 72 5.04 6.56 1.30
CA VAL A 72 6.02 6.18 2.32
C VAL A 72 6.95 5.11 1.78
N CYS A 73 6.40 4.09 1.12
CA CYS A 73 7.24 3.01 0.58
C CYS A 73 8.20 3.52 -0.49
N VAL A 74 7.74 4.39 -1.37
CA VAL A 74 8.63 5.00 -2.36
C VAL A 74 9.76 5.77 -1.68
N ALA A 75 9.41 6.55 -0.66
CA ALA A 75 10.40 7.35 0.05
C ALA A 75 11.36 6.50 0.85
N LEU A 76 10.90 5.40 1.44
CA LEU A 76 11.77 4.48 2.18
C LEU A 76 12.81 3.83 1.28
N ALA A 77 12.45 3.57 0.04
CA ALA A 77 13.39 3.00 -0.91
C ALA A 77 14.48 3.99 -1.30
N ASP A 78 14.18 5.28 -1.23
CA ASP A 78 15.10 6.33 -1.67
C ASP A 78 15.88 6.95 -0.51
N SER A 79 15.17 7.45 0.50
CA SER A 79 15.79 8.23 1.58
C SER A 79 15.11 7.91 2.90
N PRO A 80 15.33 6.72 3.45
CA PRO A 80 14.58 6.29 4.64
C PRO A 80 14.72 7.23 5.83
N ARG A 81 15.87 7.87 6.02
CA ARG A 81 16.07 8.73 7.18
C ARG A 81 15.20 9.97 7.16
N LEU A 82 14.74 10.39 5.98
CA LEU A 82 13.92 11.60 5.85
C LEU A 82 12.43 11.32 5.96
N VAL A 83 12.03 10.06 5.97
CA VAL A 83 10.61 9.70 5.92
C VAL A 83 9.83 10.20 7.13
N PRO A 84 10.33 10.04 8.37
CA PRO A 84 9.54 10.54 9.50
C PRO A 84 9.23 12.04 9.40
N ALA A 85 10.21 12.86 9.06
CA ALA A 85 9.98 14.29 8.93
C ALA A 85 9.01 14.60 7.79
N SER A 86 9.11 13.86 6.68
CA SER A 86 8.21 14.06 5.54
C SER A 86 6.77 13.74 5.89
N VAL A 87 6.53 12.65 6.60
CA VAL A 87 5.18 12.26 6.98
C VAL A 87 4.58 13.29 7.93
N ILE A 88 5.36 13.73 8.91
CA ILE A 88 4.91 14.77 9.84
C ILE A 88 4.49 16.02 9.07
N ALA A 89 5.32 16.44 8.13
CA ALA A 89 5.05 17.66 7.36
C ALA A 89 3.85 17.50 6.42
N ASN A 90 3.76 16.36 5.74
CA ASN A 90 2.71 16.15 4.74
C ASN A 90 1.34 16.01 5.37
N LEU A 91 1.25 15.32 6.49
CA LEU A 91 -0.03 15.03 7.13
C LEU A 91 -0.33 15.95 8.29
N GLU A 92 0.66 16.75 8.72
CA GLU A 92 0.50 17.63 9.87
C GLU A 92 0.05 16.86 11.12
N VAL A 93 0.74 15.76 11.37
CA VAL A 93 0.45 14.88 12.50
C VAL A 93 1.60 14.91 13.48
N PRO A 94 1.35 14.58 14.77
CA PRO A 94 2.46 14.49 15.73
C PRO A 94 3.37 13.31 15.42
N PRO A 95 4.59 13.32 15.97
CA PRO A 95 5.58 12.27 15.66
C PRO A 95 5.14 10.85 15.96
N ASP A 96 4.35 10.64 17.02
CA ASP A 96 3.88 9.29 17.34
C ASP A 96 2.88 8.78 16.32
N GLN A 97 2.03 9.65 15.78
CA GLN A 97 1.13 9.24 14.71
C GLN A 97 1.89 8.99 13.42
N ALA A 98 2.89 9.79 13.13
CA ALA A 98 3.74 9.55 11.96
C ALA A 98 4.42 8.20 12.06
N HIS A 99 4.92 7.85 13.25
CA HIS A 99 5.54 6.54 13.48
C HIS A 99 4.55 5.41 13.18
N ALA A 100 3.32 5.54 13.67
CA ALA A 100 2.30 4.53 13.43
C ALA A 100 1.98 4.39 11.94
N ILE A 101 1.87 5.51 11.24
CA ILE A 101 1.58 5.50 9.81
C ILE A 101 2.71 4.84 9.03
N ILE A 102 3.95 5.15 9.38
CA ILE A 102 5.09 4.56 8.70
C ILE A 102 5.15 3.05 8.96
N ASN A 103 4.93 2.61 10.19
CA ASN A 103 4.91 1.19 10.51
C ASN A 103 3.81 0.47 9.74
N ALA A 104 2.61 1.04 9.73
CA ALA A 104 1.49 0.44 9.00
C ALA A 104 1.79 0.35 7.51
N SER A 105 2.39 1.40 6.95
CA SER A 105 2.75 1.41 5.53
C SER A 105 3.75 0.32 5.21
N ARG A 106 4.79 0.18 6.02
CA ARG A 106 5.78 -0.86 5.81
C ARG A 106 5.17 -2.25 5.87
N HIS A 107 4.40 -2.52 6.92
CA HIS A 107 3.84 -3.85 7.10
C HIS A 107 2.87 -4.21 5.99
N ALA A 108 2.12 -3.25 5.49
CA ALA A 108 1.09 -3.53 4.49
C ALA A 108 1.67 -3.57 3.07
N TYR A 109 2.59 -2.66 2.76
CA TYR A 109 2.97 -2.44 1.36
C TYR A 109 4.42 -2.73 1.04
N CYS A 110 5.31 -2.65 2.02
CA CYS A 110 6.74 -2.82 1.73
C CYS A 110 7.51 -3.32 2.95
N PRO A 111 7.18 -4.53 3.43
CA PRO A 111 7.83 -5.03 4.66
C PRO A 111 9.32 -5.29 4.51
N GLN A 112 9.82 -5.39 3.29
CA GLN A 112 11.23 -5.65 3.02
C GLN A 112 12.09 -4.40 3.11
N LEU A 113 11.48 -3.20 3.17
CA LEU A 113 12.25 -1.96 3.21
C LEU A 113 12.62 -1.60 4.65
N PRO A 114 13.67 -0.79 4.83
CA PRO A 114 14.18 -0.54 6.18
C PRO A 114 13.22 0.28 7.03
N ASP A 115 13.27 0.02 8.33
CA ASP A 115 12.55 0.80 9.33
C ASP A 115 13.39 2.04 9.64
N PRO A 116 12.89 3.25 9.34
CA PRO A 116 13.70 4.45 9.55
C PRO A 116 14.04 4.71 11.02
N TYR A 117 13.27 4.14 11.93
CA TYR A 117 13.51 4.31 13.36
C TYR A 117 14.57 3.36 13.89
N SER A 118 14.98 2.38 13.11
CA SER A 118 16.00 1.41 13.49
C SER A 118 17.35 1.69 12.84
N LEU A 119 17.45 2.72 12.01
CA LEU A 119 18.69 3.02 11.32
C LEU A 119 19.70 3.65 12.26
N ALA A 120 20.97 3.28 12.08
CA ALA A 120 22.04 3.89 12.85
C ALA A 120 22.16 5.39 12.52
N PRO A 121 22.53 6.20 13.51
CA PRO A 121 22.71 7.63 13.28
C PRO A 121 23.88 7.93 12.34
#